data_392e5f26fc02a1f5d99264a9bc2a3001
#
_entry.id   392e5f26fc02a1f5d99264a9bc2a3001
#
_cell.length_a   1.000
_cell.length_b   1.000
_cell.length_c   1.000
_cell.angle_alpha   90.00
_cell.angle_beta   90.00
_cell.angle_gamma   90.00
#
_symmetry.space_group_name_H-M   'P 1'
#
loop_
_entity.id
_entity.type
_entity.pdbx_description
1 polymer ?
#
loop_
_entity_poly.entity_id
_entity_poly.type
_entity_poly.pdbx_seq_one_letter_code
_entity_poly.pdbx_strand_id
1 'polypeptide(L)'
;MCNMACPTGVKILEMNARARATMVQQGKVPMQLRLRNNLVARAELLGKLARPIAPIANAVMANKPIRWAIEFVLSIHRDAPLPIFSSERFTTWYKAHSKPKDTWRKVVYFHGCSTQYYEPRVGRAAIHVLEANGFDVIVPRQNCCGLPLLSNGEFTAARRYHNSNVRYLVDYAKNSIPIVGTSTSCTLTLKEEAPELLDMFDNETQMVAMGTYDFNEFLLSLLAEGSLRTDFKPIPLTLGYHAPCQYRAHQLGKIALDILDLIPGLKMIDSHADCCGIAGTYGYKKEKYDIAMQVGDPLFNFSRQVGGPVMVCDSETCRWQITHATGIPAIHPVELLAAAYGFPVEGALAKVLQNL
;
A
#
# COMPACT_ATOMS: atom_id res chain seq x y z
N MET A 1 13.92 7.93 4.70
CA MET A 1 14.18 9.22 5.38
C MET A 1 15.55 9.23 6.05
N CYS A 2 15.86 8.35 7.03
CA CYS A 2 17.18 8.40 7.71
C CYS A 2 18.37 8.25 6.74
N ASN A 3 18.29 7.39 5.73
CA ASN A 3 19.35 7.24 4.72
C ASN A 3 19.53 8.51 3.88
N MET A 4 18.43 9.18 3.55
CA MET A 4 18.46 10.42 2.74
C MET A 4 18.91 11.65 3.54
N ALA A 5 18.63 11.69 4.84
CA ALA A 5 19.02 12.77 5.72
C ALA A 5 20.46 12.63 6.27
N CYS A 6 21.11 11.50 6.04
CA CYS A 6 22.45 11.24 6.54
C CYS A 6 23.50 11.91 5.65
N PRO A 7 24.25 12.92 6.12
CA PRO A 7 25.23 13.61 5.30
C PRO A 7 26.43 12.74 4.91
N THR A 8 26.63 11.62 5.63
CA THR A 8 27.71 10.66 5.36
C THR A 8 27.24 9.45 4.54
N GLY A 9 25.98 9.44 4.10
CA GLY A 9 25.43 8.36 3.28
C GLY A 9 25.26 7.01 3.99
N VAL A 10 25.29 6.97 5.33
CA VAL A 10 25.15 5.72 6.09
C VAL A 10 23.73 5.18 5.94
N LYS A 11 23.61 3.93 5.49
CA LYS A 11 22.35 3.22 5.32
C LYS A 11 21.80 2.68 6.67
N ILE A 12 21.45 3.58 7.58
CA ILE A 12 21.02 3.27 8.96
C ILE A 12 19.82 2.31 8.99
N LEU A 13 18.89 2.45 8.05
CA LEU A 13 17.69 1.57 7.99
C LEU A 13 18.09 0.12 7.69
N GLU A 14 19.01 -0.08 6.75
CA GLU A 14 19.51 -1.43 6.42
C GLU A 14 20.28 -2.03 7.60
N MET A 15 21.17 -1.27 8.22
CA MET A 15 21.91 -1.72 9.42
C MET A 15 20.94 -2.19 10.51
N ASN A 16 19.92 -1.41 10.81
CA ASN A 16 18.90 -1.76 11.81
C ASN A 16 18.06 -2.97 11.41
N ALA A 17 17.71 -3.10 10.12
CA ALA A 17 16.96 -4.25 9.62
C ALA A 17 17.80 -5.53 9.70
N ARG A 18 19.07 -5.49 9.29
CA ARG A 18 20.01 -6.62 9.38
C ARG A 18 20.32 -7.01 10.83
N ALA A 19 20.54 -6.02 11.71
CA ALA A 19 20.73 -6.28 13.15
C ALA A 19 19.51 -6.97 13.75
N ARG A 20 18.30 -6.51 13.43
CA ARG A 20 17.05 -7.16 13.88
C ARG A 20 16.94 -8.59 13.35
N ALA A 21 17.24 -8.81 12.08
CA ALA A 21 17.23 -10.15 11.48
C ALA A 21 18.20 -11.10 12.20
N THR A 22 19.40 -10.63 12.51
CA THR A 22 20.39 -11.38 13.30
C THR A 22 19.86 -11.73 14.69
N MET A 23 19.23 -10.79 15.39
CA MET A 23 18.63 -11.07 16.71
C MET A 23 17.52 -12.11 16.64
N VAL A 24 16.67 -12.06 15.59
CA VAL A 24 15.61 -13.04 15.37
C VAL A 24 16.19 -14.43 15.08
N GLN A 25 17.20 -14.53 14.23
CA GLN A 25 17.89 -15.76 13.88
C GLN A 25 18.59 -16.40 15.10
N GLN A 26 19.22 -15.58 15.95
CA GLN A 26 19.91 -16.04 17.16
C GLN A 26 18.95 -16.35 18.33
N GLY A 27 17.64 -16.19 18.14
CA GLY A 27 16.67 -16.44 19.22
C GLY A 27 16.72 -15.44 20.37
N LYS A 28 17.38 -14.28 20.19
CA LYS A 28 17.53 -13.25 21.25
C LYS A 28 16.30 -12.36 21.45
N VAL A 29 15.23 -12.60 20.71
CA VAL A 29 13.96 -11.89 20.86
C VAL A 29 13.06 -12.65 21.83
N PRO A 30 12.51 -11.99 22.89
CA PRO A 30 11.58 -12.63 23.83
C PRO A 30 10.41 -13.31 23.09
N MET A 31 9.98 -14.48 23.58
CA MET A 31 8.96 -15.32 22.94
C MET A 31 7.68 -14.56 22.61
N GLN A 32 7.17 -13.76 23.55
CA GLN A 32 5.96 -12.95 23.34
C GLN A 32 6.11 -11.96 22.17
N LEU A 33 7.23 -11.23 22.14
CA LEU A 33 7.50 -10.27 21.07
C LEU A 33 7.74 -10.96 19.72
N ARG A 34 8.36 -12.14 19.74
CA ARG A 34 8.55 -12.98 18.55
C ARG A 34 7.21 -13.45 18.00
N LEU A 35 6.30 -13.93 18.84
CA LEU A 35 4.96 -14.34 18.45
C LEU A 35 4.19 -13.16 17.83
N ARG A 36 4.16 -12.01 18.51
CA ARG A 36 3.55 -10.79 17.99
C ARG A 36 4.11 -10.42 16.62
N ASN A 37 5.43 -10.25 16.53
CA ASN A 37 6.10 -9.80 15.30
C ASN A 37 5.82 -10.77 14.14
N ASN A 38 5.82 -12.08 14.44
CA ASN A 38 5.51 -13.11 13.47
C ASN A 38 4.06 -13.02 12.97
N LEU A 39 3.11 -12.74 13.88
CA LEU A 39 1.70 -12.58 13.55
C LEU A 39 1.47 -11.35 12.66
N VAL A 40 1.92 -10.17 13.09
CA VAL A 40 1.70 -8.92 12.33
C VAL A 40 2.47 -8.89 11.01
N ALA A 41 3.55 -9.66 10.89
CA ALA A 41 4.32 -9.78 9.66
C ALA A 41 3.62 -10.62 8.58
N ARG A 42 2.61 -11.42 8.93
CA ARG A 42 1.92 -12.32 8.01
C ARG A 42 0.52 -11.81 7.60
N ALA A 43 0.44 -10.56 7.17
CA ALA A 43 -0.82 -9.93 6.75
C ALA A 43 -1.56 -10.76 5.68
N GLU A 44 -0.84 -11.36 4.73
CA GLU A 44 -1.45 -12.24 3.70
C GLU A 44 -2.09 -13.49 4.32
N LEU A 45 -1.40 -14.16 5.23
CA LEU A 45 -1.94 -15.35 5.90
C LEU A 45 -3.17 -15.00 6.74
N LEU A 46 -3.10 -13.89 7.50
CA LEU A 46 -4.22 -13.40 8.30
C LEU A 46 -5.42 -13.08 7.42
N GLY A 47 -5.21 -12.34 6.32
CA GLY A 47 -6.27 -12.04 5.35
C GLY A 47 -6.88 -13.29 4.73
N LYS A 48 -6.05 -14.27 4.38
CA LYS A 48 -6.50 -15.55 3.80
C LYS A 48 -7.36 -16.36 4.78
N LEU A 49 -6.98 -16.41 6.05
CA LEU A 49 -7.68 -17.15 7.11
C LEU A 49 -8.95 -16.42 7.57
N ALA A 50 -8.89 -15.10 7.75
CA ALA A 50 -10.02 -14.32 8.27
C ALA A 50 -11.13 -14.08 7.22
N ARG A 51 -10.79 -14.07 5.92
CA ARG A 51 -11.76 -13.79 4.86
C ARG A 51 -13.05 -14.59 4.92
N PRO A 52 -13.05 -15.93 5.08
CA PRO A 52 -14.29 -16.70 5.07
C PRO A 52 -15.28 -16.31 6.17
N ILE A 53 -14.76 -15.75 7.25
CA ILE A 53 -15.48 -15.29 8.43
C ILE A 53 -15.29 -13.77 8.67
N ALA A 54 -15.02 -13.01 7.61
CA ALA A 54 -14.64 -11.60 7.74
C ALA A 54 -15.62 -10.75 8.58
N PRO A 55 -16.95 -10.86 8.45
CA PRO A 55 -17.89 -10.11 9.31
C PRO A 55 -17.67 -10.44 10.80
N ILE A 56 -17.51 -11.72 11.13
CA ILE A 56 -17.29 -12.17 12.51
C ILE A 56 -15.91 -11.72 12.99
N ALA A 57 -14.86 -11.93 12.18
CA ALA A 57 -13.50 -11.51 12.52
C ALA A 57 -13.43 -9.99 12.78
N ASN A 58 -14.07 -9.20 11.94
CA ASN A 58 -14.13 -7.73 12.12
C ASN A 58 -14.90 -7.34 13.38
N ALA A 59 -16.04 -7.97 13.68
CA ALA A 59 -16.79 -7.73 14.91
C ALA A 59 -15.97 -8.08 16.17
N VAL A 60 -15.28 -9.22 16.13
CA VAL A 60 -14.35 -9.63 17.21
C VAL A 60 -13.23 -8.60 17.39
N MET A 61 -12.62 -8.15 16.30
CA MET A 61 -11.54 -7.15 16.33
C MET A 61 -12.02 -5.74 16.72
N ALA A 62 -13.28 -5.43 16.59
CA ALA A 62 -13.89 -4.18 17.06
C ALA A 62 -14.27 -4.23 18.55
N ASN A 63 -14.33 -5.41 19.17
CA ASN A 63 -14.76 -5.59 20.56
C ASN A 63 -13.66 -5.15 21.54
N LYS A 64 -13.97 -4.16 22.40
CA LYS A 64 -13.01 -3.57 23.36
C LYS A 64 -12.41 -4.61 24.34
N PRO A 65 -13.18 -5.45 25.05
CA PRO A 65 -12.62 -6.50 25.89
C PRO A 65 -11.62 -7.43 25.18
N ILE A 66 -11.93 -7.82 23.93
CA ILE A 66 -11.03 -8.67 23.12
C ILE A 66 -9.75 -7.90 22.78
N ARG A 67 -9.85 -6.62 22.43
CA ARG A 67 -8.67 -5.76 22.18
C ARG A 67 -7.77 -5.63 23.41
N TRP A 68 -8.35 -5.56 24.62
CA TRP A 68 -7.59 -5.59 25.87
C TRP A 68 -6.85 -6.91 26.08
N ALA A 69 -7.51 -8.04 25.81
CA ALA A 69 -6.88 -9.35 25.89
C ALA A 69 -5.74 -9.50 24.87
N ILE A 70 -5.94 -9.04 23.63
CA ILE A 70 -4.90 -9.02 22.57
C ILE A 70 -3.70 -8.18 23.02
N GLU A 71 -3.93 -7.01 23.61
CA GLU A 71 -2.83 -6.19 24.11
C GLU A 71 -2.07 -6.86 25.25
N PHE A 72 -2.76 -7.50 26.17
CA PHE A 72 -2.13 -8.21 27.28
C PHE A 72 -1.29 -9.39 26.81
N VAL A 73 -1.82 -10.21 25.92
CA VAL A 73 -1.16 -11.44 25.45
C VAL A 73 -0.11 -11.17 24.39
N LEU A 74 -0.42 -10.31 23.39
CA LEU A 74 0.40 -10.12 22.22
C LEU A 74 1.14 -8.77 22.19
N SER A 75 0.93 -7.89 23.17
CA SER A 75 1.50 -6.53 23.17
C SER A 75 1.20 -5.74 21.86
N ILE A 76 0.05 -5.99 21.25
CA ILE A 76 -0.52 -5.15 20.18
C ILE A 76 -1.42 -4.14 20.88
N HIS A 77 -1.20 -2.84 20.65
CA HIS A 77 -1.97 -1.80 21.32
C HIS A 77 -3.47 -1.94 21.04
N ARG A 78 -4.29 -1.79 22.09
CA ARG A 78 -5.75 -1.97 22.01
C ARG A 78 -6.42 -1.04 21.01
N ASP A 79 -5.88 0.17 20.81
CA ASP A 79 -6.39 1.16 19.87
C ASP A 79 -5.63 1.17 18.53
N ALA A 80 -4.70 0.24 18.28
CA ALA A 80 -3.97 0.17 17.01
C ALA A 80 -4.93 0.05 15.81
N PRO A 81 -4.69 0.77 14.68
CA PRO A 81 -5.55 0.76 13.49
C PRO A 81 -5.38 -0.51 12.67
N LEU A 82 -5.84 -1.63 13.22
CA LEU A 82 -5.76 -2.90 12.50
C LEU A 82 -6.69 -2.87 11.28
N PRO A 83 -6.26 -3.42 10.13
CA PRO A 83 -7.05 -3.38 8.92
C PRO A 83 -8.32 -4.23 9.03
N ILE A 84 -9.38 -3.78 8.35
CA ILE A 84 -10.66 -4.50 8.25
C ILE A 84 -10.54 -5.55 7.16
N PHE A 85 -10.90 -6.79 7.45
CA PHE A 85 -10.91 -7.88 6.47
C PHE A 85 -12.08 -7.74 5.49
N SER A 86 -11.77 -7.88 4.21
CA SER A 86 -12.82 -7.97 3.17
C SER A 86 -13.33 -9.42 3.07
N SER A 87 -14.64 -9.59 2.91
CA SER A 87 -15.25 -10.87 2.58
C SER A 87 -14.97 -11.31 1.13
N GLU A 88 -14.69 -10.34 0.25
CA GLU A 88 -14.37 -10.59 -1.14
C GLU A 88 -12.85 -10.60 -1.37
N ARG A 89 -12.41 -11.39 -2.36
CA ARG A 89 -11.05 -11.31 -2.90
C ARG A 89 -11.04 -10.48 -4.15
N PHE A 90 -10.08 -9.61 -4.27
CA PHE A 90 -9.82 -8.89 -5.52
C PHE A 90 -9.70 -9.84 -6.72
N THR A 91 -8.91 -10.92 -6.59
CA THR A 91 -8.72 -11.89 -7.69
C THR A 91 -9.98 -12.67 -8.06
N THR A 92 -10.95 -12.83 -7.18
CA THR A 92 -12.24 -13.44 -7.51
C THR A 92 -13.06 -12.52 -8.41
N TRP A 93 -13.13 -11.23 -8.04
CA TRP A 93 -13.75 -10.21 -8.88
C TRP A 93 -13.04 -10.08 -10.23
N TYR A 94 -11.70 -9.99 -10.22
CA TYR A 94 -10.93 -9.85 -11.45
C TYR A 94 -11.20 -11.00 -12.45
N LYS A 95 -11.24 -12.26 -12.00
CA LYS A 95 -11.53 -13.40 -12.86
C LYS A 95 -12.94 -13.33 -13.50
N ALA A 96 -13.90 -12.76 -12.80
CA ALA A 96 -15.25 -12.56 -13.34
C ALA A 96 -15.32 -11.35 -14.29
N HIS A 97 -14.50 -10.32 -14.05
CA HIS A 97 -14.45 -9.08 -14.82
C HIS A 97 -13.58 -9.21 -16.07
N SER A 98 -12.42 -9.85 -15.94
CA SER A 98 -11.38 -9.87 -16.98
C SER A 98 -11.87 -10.62 -18.22
N LYS A 99 -11.77 -9.92 -19.35
CA LYS A 99 -11.89 -10.51 -20.69
C LYS A 99 -10.63 -10.12 -21.47
N PRO A 100 -9.96 -11.07 -22.15
CA PRO A 100 -8.84 -10.75 -23.01
C PRO A 100 -9.21 -9.64 -24.00
N LYS A 101 -8.37 -8.62 -24.09
CA LYS A 101 -8.53 -7.55 -25.05
C LYS A 101 -7.60 -7.79 -26.24
N ASP A 102 -8.06 -7.52 -27.44
CA ASP A 102 -7.25 -7.53 -28.63
C ASP A 102 -6.44 -6.21 -28.69
N THR A 103 -5.41 -6.14 -27.86
CA THR A 103 -4.47 -5.03 -27.81
C THR A 103 -3.05 -5.52 -27.54
N TRP A 104 -2.08 -4.88 -28.18
CA TRP A 104 -0.66 -5.13 -27.92
C TRP A 104 -0.19 -4.48 -26.60
N ARG A 105 -0.95 -3.50 -26.05
CA ARG A 105 -0.60 -2.81 -24.79
C ARG A 105 -0.98 -3.69 -23.62
N LYS A 106 0.01 -4.34 -23.04
CA LYS A 106 -0.15 -5.20 -21.86
C LYS A 106 0.49 -4.58 -20.64
N VAL A 107 -0.11 -4.81 -19.48
CA VAL A 107 0.43 -4.42 -18.19
C VAL A 107 0.14 -5.50 -17.14
N VAL A 108 1.11 -5.77 -16.29
CA VAL A 108 0.92 -6.66 -15.13
C VAL A 108 0.50 -5.82 -13.93
N TYR A 109 -0.57 -6.21 -13.25
CA TYR A 109 -0.99 -5.58 -12.01
C TYR A 109 -0.55 -6.40 -10.79
N PHE A 110 0.34 -5.81 -9.98
CA PHE A 110 0.76 -6.36 -8.70
C PHE A 110 -0.13 -5.81 -7.58
N HIS A 111 -1.11 -6.60 -7.16
CA HIS A 111 -2.14 -6.17 -6.20
C HIS A 111 -1.67 -6.21 -4.73
N GLY A 112 -0.63 -6.99 -4.39
CA GLY A 112 -0.20 -7.19 -3.02
C GLY A 112 -1.27 -7.83 -2.12
N CYS A 113 -0.98 -7.92 -0.81
CA CYS A 113 -1.93 -8.51 0.15
C CYS A 113 -3.02 -7.52 0.56
N SER A 114 -2.73 -6.22 0.56
CA SER A 114 -3.65 -5.17 0.97
C SER A 114 -4.88 -5.11 0.04
N THR A 115 -4.67 -4.99 -1.24
CA THR A 115 -5.74 -5.04 -2.25
C THR A 115 -6.47 -6.38 -2.27
N GLN A 116 -5.74 -7.49 -2.07
CA GLN A 116 -6.33 -8.83 -2.15
C GLN A 116 -7.35 -9.11 -1.04
N TYR A 117 -7.08 -8.63 0.19
CA TYR A 117 -7.81 -9.09 1.39
C TYR A 117 -8.42 -7.98 2.23
N TYR A 118 -8.00 -6.73 2.03
CA TYR A 118 -8.42 -5.60 2.88
C TYR A 118 -9.12 -4.49 2.11
N GLU A 119 -8.59 -4.09 0.94
CA GLU A 119 -9.15 -3.01 0.12
C GLU A 119 -9.33 -3.42 -1.36
N PRO A 120 -10.16 -4.42 -1.70
CA PRO A 120 -10.37 -4.84 -3.09
C PRO A 120 -10.85 -3.71 -4.03
N ARG A 121 -11.52 -2.69 -3.47
CA ARG A 121 -11.99 -1.52 -4.21
C ARG A 121 -10.86 -0.78 -4.91
N VAL A 122 -9.68 -0.68 -4.26
CA VAL A 122 -8.48 -0.04 -4.86
C VAL A 122 -8.02 -0.80 -6.09
N GLY A 123 -8.00 -2.13 -6.02
CA GLY A 123 -7.65 -2.97 -7.17
C GLY A 123 -8.67 -2.86 -8.31
N ARG A 124 -9.96 -2.81 -8.00
CA ARG A 124 -11.02 -2.61 -9.01
C ARG A 124 -10.84 -1.27 -9.73
N ALA A 125 -10.62 -0.20 -8.98
CA ALA A 125 -10.34 1.11 -9.53
C ALA A 125 -9.07 1.10 -10.42
N ALA A 126 -8.00 0.43 -9.98
CA ALA A 126 -6.77 0.32 -10.75
C ALA A 126 -6.98 -0.40 -12.10
N ILE A 127 -7.71 -1.52 -12.11
CA ILE A 127 -8.04 -2.23 -13.35
C ILE A 127 -8.81 -1.31 -14.29
N HIS A 128 -9.86 -0.65 -13.80
CA HIS A 128 -10.66 0.27 -14.62
C HIS A 128 -9.82 1.42 -15.22
N VAL A 129 -8.92 2.02 -14.43
CA VAL A 129 -8.05 3.09 -14.92
C VAL A 129 -7.09 2.59 -16.00
N LEU A 130 -6.46 1.44 -15.81
CA LEU A 130 -5.57 0.84 -16.80
C LEU A 130 -6.32 0.46 -18.08
N GLU A 131 -7.50 -0.13 -17.94
CA GLU A 131 -8.36 -0.49 -19.07
C GLU A 131 -8.88 0.72 -19.84
N ALA A 132 -9.20 1.83 -19.15
CA ALA A 132 -9.57 3.08 -19.78
C ALA A 132 -8.46 3.64 -20.66
N ASN A 133 -7.20 3.37 -20.30
CA ASN A 133 -6.01 3.74 -21.07
C ASN A 133 -5.60 2.71 -22.12
N GLY A 134 -6.46 1.74 -22.43
CA GLY A 134 -6.28 0.79 -23.54
C GLY A 134 -5.39 -0.41 -23.22
N PHE A 135 -5.10 -0.68 -21.94
CA PHE A 135 -4.30 -1.84 -21.56
C PHE A 135 -5.13 -3.12 -21.42
N ASP A 136 -4.54 -4.24 -21.84
CA ASP A 136 -4.92 -5.58 -21.37
C ASP A 136 -4.18 -5.85 -20.06
N VAL A 137 -4.94 -5.89 -18.96
CA VAL A 137 -4.37 -5.98 -17.61
C VAL A 137 -4.25 -7.44 -17.22
N ILE A 138 -3.04 -7.85 -16.87
CA ILE A 138 -2.73 -9.22 -16.46
C ILE A 138 -2.52 -9.26 -14.96
N VAL A 139 -3.21 -10.14 -14.25
CA VAL A 139 -3.03 -10.39 -12.82
C VAL A 139 -2.47 -11.80 -12.64
N PRO A 140 -1.14 -11.97 -12.63
CA PRO A 140 -0.52 -13.26 -12.44
C PRO A 140 -0.64 -13.75 -11.00
N ARG A 141 -0.25 -14.99 -10.77
CA ARG A 141 -0.04 -15.49 -9.41
C ARG A 141 1.05 -14.65 -8.73
N GLN A 142 0.82 -14.29 -7.46
CA GLN A 142 1.74 -13.48 -6.67
C GLN A 142 1.50 -13.71 -5.18
N ASN A 143 2.48 -13.35 -4.36
CA ASN A 143 2.38 -13.34 -2.90
C ASN A 143 2.49 -11.90 -2.39
N CYS A 144 2.35 -11.71 -1.09
CA CYS A 144 2.73 -10.44 -0.45
C CYS A 144 4.16 -10.04 -0.86
N CYS A 145 4.45 -8.74 -0.98
CA CYS A 145 5.79 -8.24 -1.29
C CYS A 145 6.85 -8.65 -0.26
N GLY A 146 6.43 -8.93 0.98
CA GLY A 146 7.33 -9.34 2.05
C GLY A 146 7.79 -8.21 2.97
N LEU A 147 7.42 -6.95 2.73
CA LEU A 147 7.83 -5.82 3.58
C LEU A 147 7.55 -6.03 5.08
N PRO A 148 6.35 -6.49 5.50
CA PRO A 148 6.12 -6.76 6.92
C PRO A 148 7.06 -7.81 7.52
N LEU A 149 7.52 -8.77 6.72
CA LEU A 149 8.51 -9.77 7.14
C LEU A 149 9.89 -9.13 7.29
N LEU A 150 10.32 -8.33 6.30
CA LEU A 150 11.60 -7.59 6.35
C LEU A 150 11.65 -6.67 7.58
N SER A 151 10.60 -5.88 7.80
CA SER A 151 10.54 -4.92 8.91
C SER A 151 10.54 -5.58 10.30
N ASN A 152 10.15 -6.85 10.41
CA ASN A 152 10.18 -7.61 11.65
C ASN A 152 11.37 -8.59 11.76
N GLY A 153 12.31 -8.59 10.80
CA GLY A 153 13.53 -9.39 10.83
C GLY A 153 13.36 -10.85 10.36
N GLU A 154 12.23 -11.18 9.75
CA GLU A 154 11.92 -12.53 9.22
C GLU A 154 12.49 -12.72 7.80
N PHE A 155 13.79 -12.46 7.62
CA PHE A 155 14.45 -12.42 6.30
C PHE A 155 14.34 -13.73 5.52
N THR A 156 14.42 -14.87 6.18
CA THR A 156 14.27 -16.18 5.52
C THR A 156 12.87 -16.32 4.87
N ALA A 157 11.83 -15.88 5.55
CA ALA A 157 10.49 -15.92 5.02
C ALA A 157 10.29 -14.87 3.91
N ALA A 158 10.82 -13.65 4.11
CA ALA A 158 10.80 -12.60 3.10
C ALA A 158 11.48 -13.04 1.79
N ARG A 159 12.65 -13.68 1.87
CA ARG A 159 13.35 -14.23 0.71
C ARG A 159 12.51 -15.24 -0.06
N ARG A 160 11.78 -16.12 0.62
CA ARG A 160 10.88 -17.09 -0.03
C ARG A 160 9.76 -16.39 -0.81
N TYR A 161 9.16 -15.36 -0.22
CA TYR A 161 8.11 -14.57 -0.87
C TYR A 161 8.66 -13.84 -2.10
N HIS A 162 9.81 -13.18 -1.95
CA HIS A 162 10.43 -12.43 -3.05
C HIS A 162 10.85 -13.34 -4.19
N ASN A 163 11.56 -14.45 -3.93
CA ASN A 163 11.89 -15.46 -4.94
C ASN A 163 10.66 -15.99 -5.70
N SER A 164 9.56 -16.15 -4.98
CA SER A 164 8.32 -16.62 -5.60
C SER A 164 7.70 -15.56 -6.50
N ASN A 165 7.72 -14.29 -6.07
CA ASN A 165 7.24 -13.17 -6.87
C ASN A 165 8.12 -12.97 -8.11
N VAL A 166 9.44 -13.01 -7.98
CA VAL A 166 10.37 -12.94 -9.12
C VAL A 166 10.03 -14.00 -10.17
N ARG A 167 9.88 -15.26 -9.75
CA ARG A 167 9.51 -16.37 -10.67
C ARG A 167 8.18 -16.16 -11.39
N TYR A 168 7.20 -15.51 -10.77
CA TYR A 168 5.91 -15.25 -11.40
C TYR A 168 5.90 -14.02 -12.30
N LEU A 169 6.86 -13.11 -12.11
CA LEU A 169 6.89 -11.81 -12.78
C LEU A 169 7.97 -11.70 -13.86
N VAL A 170 9.03 -12.50 -13.78
CA VAL A 170 10.22 -12.35 -14.62
C VAL A 170 9.95 -12.50 -16.11
N ASP A 171 9.05 -13.39 -16.51
CA ASP A 171 8.76 -13.59 -17.93
C ASP A 171 8.04 -12.37 -18.53
N TYR A 172 7.24 -11.66 -17.74
CA TYR A 172 6.65 -10.39 -18.15
C TYR A 172 7.71 -9.30 -18.28
N ALA A 173 8.60 -9.19 -17.30
CA ALA A 173 9.70 -8.23 -17.32
C ALA A 173 10.67 -8.48 -18.50
N LYS A 174 11.01 -9.74 -18.82
CA LYS A 174 11.80 -10.14 -19.98
C LYS A 174 11.15 -9.70 -21.31
N ASN A 175 9.82 -9.66 -21.37
CA ASN A 175 9.06 -9.19 -22.53
C ASN A 175 8.70 -7.69 -22.47
N SER A 176 9.37 -6.91 -21.61
CA SER A 176 9.14 -5.47 -21.44
C SER A 176 7.69 -5.11 -21.11
N ILE A 177 6.94 -6.01 -20.45
CA ILE A 177 5.59 -5.74 -19.96
C ILE A 177 5.71 -5.11 -18.59
N PRO A 178 5.26 -3.85 -18.38
CA PRO A 178 5.39 -3.16 -17.10
C PRO A 178 4.65 -3.90 -15.98
N ILE A 179 5.23 -3.88 -14.78
CA ILE A 179 4.63 -4.40 -13.55
C ILE A 179 4.23 -3.20 -12.70
N VAL A 180 2.94 -3.00 -12.48
CA VAL A 180 2.40 -1.79 -11.85
C VAL A 180 1.66 -2.16 -10.56
N GLY A 181 1.91 -1.42 -9.47
CA GLY A 181 1.25 -1.65 -8.19
C GLY A 181 0.70 -0.37 -7.56
N THR A 182 -0.45 -0.49 -6.89
CA THR A 182 -1.10 0.63 -6.16
C THR A 182 -0.62 0.79 -4.71
N SER A 183 0.22 -0.09 -4.22
CA SER A 183 0.82 0.04 -2.90
C SER A 183 2.27 0.49 -3.05
N THR A 184 2.56 1.74 -2.70
CA THR A 184 3.91 2.31 -2.72
C THR A 184 4.91 1.48 -1.94
N SER A 185 4.46 0.87 -0.84
CA SER A 185 5.25 -0.05 -0.03
C SER A 185 5.64 -1.31 -0.80
N CYS A 186 4.71 -1.87 -1.57
CA CYS A 186 4.95 -3.10 -2.32
C CYS A 186 5.88 -2.87 -3.51
N THR A 187 5.68 -1.78 -4.23
CA THR A 187 6.52 -1.44 -5.39
C THR A 187 7.94 -1.10 -4.97
N LEU A 188 8.12 -0.31 -3.89
CA LEU A 188 9.44 -0.05 -3.30
C LEU A 188 10.14 -1.34 -2.87
N THR A 189 9.40 -2.27 -2.25
CA THR A 189 9.97 -3.54 -1.81
C THR A 189 10.43 -4.39 -2.98
N LEU A 190 9.69 -4.43 -4.08
CA LEU A 190 10.08 -5.19 -5.28
C LEU A 190 11.26 -4.53 -6.01
N LYS A 191 11.29 -3.19 -6.07
CA LYS A 191 12.34 -2.42 -6.77
C LYS A 191 13.67 -2.43 -6.02
N GLU A 192 13.65 -2.21 -4.71
CA GLU A 192 14.86 -1.84 -3.94
C GLU A 192 15.00 -2.62 -2.64
N GLU A 193 14.02 -2.55 -1.72
CA GLU A 193 14.22 -3.00 -0.35
C GLU A 193 14.49 -4.51 -0.23
N ALA A 194 13.78 -5.35 -0.98
CA ALA A 194 14.00 -6.79 -0.92
C ALA A 194 15.31 -7.21 -1.61
N PRO A 195 15.64 -6.73 -2.83
CA PRO A 195 16.94 -6.98 -3.43
C PRO A 195 18.09 -6.57 -2.53
N GLU A 196 18.10 -5.37 -1.97
CA GLU A 196 19.18 -4.87 -1.12
C GLU A 196 19.28 -5.59 0.23
N LEU A 197 18.19 -5.71 0.99
CA LEU A 197 18.20 -6.31 2.31
C LEU A 197 18.44 -7.83 2.28
N LEU A 198 18.08 -8.47 1.19
CA LEU A 198 18.22 -9.91 1.02
C LEU A 198 19.43 -10.31 0.18
N ASP A 199 20.25 -9.35 -0.26
CA ASP A 199 21.42 -9.59 -1.14
C ASP A 199 21.03 -10.44 -2.37
N MET A 200 20.00 -9.98 -3.11
CA MET A 200 19.45 -10.64 -4.28
C MET A 200 19.70 -9.77 -5.53
N PHE A 201 20.85 -9.96 -6.15
CA PHE A 201 21.31 -9.16 -7.28
C PHE A 201 21.46 -9.98 -8.58
N ASP A 202 20.78 -11.13 -8.64
CA ASP A 202 20.71 -11.94 -9.87
C ASP A 202 19.92 -11.23 -10.97
N ASN A 203 20.16 -11.61 -12.22
CA ASN A 203 19.58 -10.95 -13.39
C ASN A 203 18.05 -10.95 -13.38
N GLU A 204 17.40 -12.02 -12.90
CA GLU A 204 15.95 -12.13 -12.89
C GLU A 204 15.32 -11.17 -11.87
N THR A 205 15.94 -11.07 -10.68
CA THR A 205 15.55 -10.09 -9.65
C THR A 205 15.70 -8.66 -10.19
N GLN A 206 16.81 -8.35 -10.87
CA GLN A 206 17.05 -7.03 -11.44
C GLN A 206 16.05 -6.69 -12.55
N MET A 207 15.73 -7.62 -13.44
CA MET A 207 14.71 -7.41 -14.49
C MET A 207 13.34 -7.09 -13.89
N VAL A 208 12.91 -7.81 -12.85
CA VAL A 208 11.64 -7.54 -12.17
C VAL A 208 11.69 -6.18 -11.47
N ALA A 209 12.79 -5.85 -10.80
CA ALA A 209 12.95 -4.56 -10.14
C ALA A 209 12.84 -3.39 -11.12
N MET A 210 13.56 -3.46 -12.25
CA MET A 210 13.54 -2.43 -13.31
C MET A 210 12.20 -2.32 -14.03
N GLY A 211 11.49 -3.44 -14.18
CA GLY A 211 10.15 -3.48 -14.79
C GLY A 211 9.02 -3.09 -13.85
N THR A 212 9.30 -2.82 -12.57
CA THR A 212 8.28 -2.48 -11.57
C THR A 212 8.10 -0.97 -11.46
N TYR A 213 6.85 -0.52 -11.44
CA TYR A 213 6.46 0.89 -11.33
C TYR A 213 5.43 1.07 -10.21
N ASP A 214 5.50 2.19 -9.50
CA ASP A 214 4.34 2.68 -8.74
C ASP A 214 3.22 3.07 -9.70
N PHE A 215 1.99 3.00 -9.26
CA PHE A 215 0.84 3.25 -10.13
C PHE A 215 0.84 4.66 -10.73
N ASN A 216 1.11 5.67 -9.92
CA ASN A 216 1.16 7.05 -10.39
C ASN A 216 2.45 7.34 -11.19
N GLU A 217 3.57 6.67 -10.88
CA GLU A 217 4.79 6.70 -11.70
C GLU A 217 4.49 6.21 -13.13
N PHE A 218 3.77 5.11 -13.24
CA PHE A 218 3.36 4.57 -14.54
C PHE A 218 2.42 5.52 -15.29
N LEU A 219 1.42 6.09 -14.62
CA LEU A 219 0.53 7.07 -15.26
C LEU A 219 1.27 8.33 -15.70
N LEU A 220 2.24 8.80 -14.90
CA LEU A 220 3.07 9.94 -15.27
C LEU A 220 3.93 9.66 -16.51
N SER A 221 4.45 8.43 -16.66
CA SER A 221 5.15 8.05 -17.88
C SER A 221 4.23 8.08 -19.11
N LEU A 222 2.98 7.60 -18.97
CA LEU A 222 1.98 7.69 -20.04
C LEU A 222 1.62 9.13 -20.38
N LEU A 223 1.56 10.03 -19.40
CA LEU A 223 1.32 11.46 -19.61
C LEU A 223 2.48 12.08 -20.39
N ALA A 224 3.71 11.79 -20.00
CA ALA A 224 4.90 12.29 -20.69
C ALA A 224 4.99 11.81 -22.15
N GLU A 225 4.51 10.62 -22.45
CA GLU A 225 4.41 10.05 -23.79
C GLU A 225 3.20 10.57 -24.59
N GLY A 226 2.31 11.37 -23.98
CA GLY A 226 1.06 11.81 -24.59
C GLY A 226 0.04 10.68 -24.82
N SER A 227 0.18 9.57 -24.11
CA SER A 227 -0.64 8.37 -24.25
C SER A 227 -1.63 8.16 -23.10
N LEU A 228 -1.58 9.00 -22.05
CA LEU A 228 -2.57 9.02 -21.00
C LEU A 228 -3.86 9.65 -21.50
N ARG A 229 -4.98 8.98 -21.30
CA ARG A 229 -6.29 9.53 -21.54
C ARG A 229 -6.65 10.59 -20.48
N THR A 230 -6.96 11.80 -20.87
CA THR A 230 -7.20 12.96 -19.97
C THR A 230 -8.60 13.56 -20.09
N ASP A 231 -9.52 12.93 -20.81
CA ASP A 231 -10.93 13.34 -20.95
C ASP A 231 -11.75 12.99 -19.68
N PHE A 232 -11.30 13.54 -18.56
CA PHE A 232 -11.90 13.31 -17.26
C PHE A 232 -13.25 14.01 -17.08
N LYS A 233 -14.19 13.34 -16.43
CA LYS A 233 -15.40 13.97 -15.88
C LYS A 233 -15.01 14.87 -14.70
N PRO A 234 -15.68 16.01 -14.51
CA PRO A 234 -15.38 16.90 -13.41
C PRO A 234 -15.74 16.29 -12.05
N ILE A 235 -14.89 16.56 -11.06
CA ILE A 235 -15.11 16.23 -9.64
C ILE A 235 -14.95 17.52 -8.83
N PRO A 236 -16.03 18.29 -8.55
CA PRO A 236 -15.95 19.59 -7.89
C PRO A 236 -15.73 19.43 -6.37
N LEU A 237 -14.58 18.93 -5.97
CA LEU A 237 -14.20 18.69 -4.58
C LEU A 237 -12.87 19.37 -4.22
N THR A 238 -12.76 19.83 -2.97
CA THR A 238 -11.49 20.23 -2.36
C THR A 238 -11.13 19.18 -1.32
N LEU A 239 -10.00 18.50 -1.49
CA LEU A 239 -9.58 17.36 -0.67
C LEU A 239 -8.15 17.53 -0.17
N GLY A 240 -7.87 17.05 1.06
CA GLY A 240 -6.51 16.96 1.57
C GLY A 240 -5.77 15.75 1.02
N TYR A 241 -4.51 15.95 0.67
CA TYR A 241 -3.61 14.89 0.20
C TYR A 241 -2.41 14.71 1.12
N HIS A 242 -2.04 13.47 1.38
CA HIS A 242 -0.81 13.11 2.07
C HIS A 242 0.07 12.23 1.20
N ALA A 243 1.22 12.75 0.78
CA ALA A 243 2.24 11.95 0.11
C ALA A 243 2.92 11.02 1.13
N PRO A 244 2.84 9.68 0.96
CA PRO A 244 3.47 8.75 1.90
C PRO A 244 5.01 8.89 1.87
N CYS A 245 5.64 8.64 3.02
CA CYS A 245 7.10 8.74 3.13
C CYS A 245 7.86 7.79 2.18
N GLN A 246 7.21 6.72 1.70
CA GLN A 246 7.76 5.83 0.69
C GLN A 246 7.98 6.51 -0.67
N TYR A 247 7.20 7.51 -1.05
CA TYR A 247 7.46 8.28 -2.27
C TYR A 247 8.79 9.02 -2.23
N ARG A 248 9.21 9.46 -1.04
CA ARG A 248 10.56 9.99 -0.87
C ARG A 248 11.64 8.93 -1.06
N ALA A 249 11.41 7.71 -0.55
CA ALA A 249 12.33 6.60 -0.75
C ALA A 249 12.44 6.21 -2.23
N HIS A 250 11.33 6.19 -2.95
CA HIS A 250 11.28 6.03 -4.41
C HIS A 250 11.89 7.20 -5.20
N GLN A 251 12.16 8.34 -4.57
CA GLN A 251 12.57 9.60 -5.21
C GLN A 251 11.55 10.14 -6.24
N LEU A 252 10.28 9.82 -6.07
CA LEU A 252 9.20 10.16 -7.00
C LEU A 252 8.54 11.52 -6.72
N GLY A 253 8.80 12.13 -5.56
CA GLY A 253 8.13 13.38 -5.20
C GLY A 253 6.65 13.19 -4.87
N LYS A 254 5.80 14.08 -5.41
CA LYS A 254 4.35 14.10 -5.16
C LYS A 254 3.55 13.84 -6.44
N ILE A 255 4.00 12.89 -7.23
CA ILE A 255 3.48 12.58 -8.58
C ILE A 255 1.96 12.34 -8.66
N ALA A 256 1.35 11.90 -7.56
CA ALA A 256 -0.11 11.74 -7.54
C ALA A 256 -0.83 13.10 -7.72
N LEU A 257 -0.26 14.20 -7.21
CA LEU A 257 -0.84 15.53 -7.40
C LEU A 257 -0.82 15.94 -8.87
N ASP A 258 0.29 15.71 -9.59
CA ASP A 258 0.43 16.05 -10.99
C ASP A 258 -0.64 15.37 -11.86
N ILE A 259 -1.03 14.15 -11.50
CA ILE A 259 -2.08 13.41 -12.20
C ILE A 259 -3.48 13.85 -11.76
N LEU A 260 -3.70 14.09 -10.47
CA LEU A 260 -5.01 14.48 -9.94
C LEU A 260 -5.41 15.91 -10.36
N ASP A 261 -4.44 16.80 -10.53
CA ASP A 261 -4.67 18.18 -10.99
C ASP A 261 -5.21 18.25 -12.42
N LEU A 262 -5.13 17.15 -13.19
CA LEU A 262 -5.74 17.05 -14.51
C LEU A 262 -7.27 16.84 -14.44
N ILE A 263 -7.83 16.50 -13.28
CA ILE A 263 -9.28 16.26 -13.12
C ILE A 263 -9.99 17.62 -12.96
N PRO A 264 -10.89 17.99 -13.87
CA PRO A 264 -11.58 19.27 -13.81
C PRO A 264 -12.38 19.44 -12.50
N GLY A 265 -12.22 20.59 -11.86
CA GLY A 265 -12.93 20.94 -10.62
C GLY A 265 -12.37 20.31 -9.34
N LEU A 266 -11.44 19.35 -9.44
CA LEU A 266 -10.78 18.76 -8.28
C LEU A 266 -9.64 19.69 -7.80
N LYS A 267 -9.65 20.01 -6.51
CA LYS A 267 -8.57 20.76 -5.88
C LYS A 267 -7.92 19.95 -4.77
N MET A 268 -6.65 19.67 -4.92
CA MET A 268 -5.87 18.96 -3.92
C MET A 268 -5.07 19.92 -3.04
N ILE A 269 -5.12 19.74 -1.73
CA ILE A 269 -4.34 20.50 -0.74
C ILE A 269 -3.33 19.56 -0.10
N ASP A 270 -2.05 19.81 -0.36
CA ASP A 270 -0.98 18.99 0.21
C ASP A 270 -0.82 19.23 1.71
N SER A 271 -0.69 18.16 2.47
CA SER A 271 -0.48 18.22 3.92
C SER A 271 0.90 18.73 4.32
N HIS A 272 1.90 18.64 3.44
CA HIS A 272 3.31 18.86 3.76
C HIS A 272 3.82 18.07 4.99
N ALA A 273 3.03 17.12 5.49
CA ALA A 273 3.41 16.31 6.64
C ALA A 273 4.43 15.25 6.25
N ASP A 274 5.43 15.06 7.10
CA ASP A 274 6.52 14.13 6.84
C ASP A 274 6.12 12.67 6.93
N CYS A 275 5.21 12.32 7.84
CA CYS A 275 4.85 10.93 8.11
C CYS A 275 3.48 10.85 8.81
N CYS A 276 2.74 9.78 8.52
CA CYS A 276 1.52 9.43 9.27
C CYS A 276 1.80 8.72 10.61
N GLY A 277 3.06 8.43 10.91
CA GLY A 277 3.51 7.80 12.15
C GLY A 277 3.43 6.27 12.20
N ILE A 278 2.59 5.63 11.38
CA ILE A 278 2.33 4.17 11.49
C ILE A 278 3.57 3.29 11.22
N ALA A 279 4.42 3.68 10.24
CA ALA A 279 5.62 2.95 9.82
C ALA A 279 5.38 1.42 9.68
N GLY A 280 4.43 1.05 8.82
CA GLY A 280 4.03 -0.35 8.60
C GLY A 280 3.42 -0.98 9.85
N THR A 281 4.10 -1.96 10.46
CA THR A 281 3.63 -2.64 11.68
C THR A 281 4.15 -2.01 12.99
N TYR A 282 4.91 -0.92 12.91
CA TYR A 282 5.50 -0.26 14.07
C TYR A 282 4.43 0.30 15.02
N GLY A 283 3.49 1.09 14.50
CA GLY A 283 2.43 1.71 15.29
C GLY A 283 1.39 0.74 15.84
N TYR A 284 1.43 -0.54 15.47
CA TYR A 284 0.57 -1.57 16.09
C TYR A 284 1.10 -2.03 17.46
N LYS A 285 2.39 -1.82 17.73
CA LYS A 285 3.06 -2.33 18.93
C LYS A 285 2.72 -1.44 20.14
N LYS A 286 2.39 -2.06 21.26
CA LYS A 286 1.99 -1.37 22.50
C LYS A 286 2.99 -0.28 22.90
N GLU A 287 4.27 -0.60 22.88
CA GLU A 287 5.36 0.30 23.26
C GLU A 287 5.70 1.38 22.22
N LYS A 288 5.02 1.38 21.06
CA LYS A 288 5.28 2.26 19.93
C LYS A 288 4.07 3.10 19.51
N TYR A 289 2.89 2.74 19.95
CA TYR A 289 1.64 3.37 19.54
C TYR A 289 1.60 4.88 19.81
N ASP A 290 1.93 5.28 21.02
CA ASP A 290 1.91 6.72 21.42
C ASP A 290 2.92 7.53 20.60
N ILE A 291 4.11 6.96 20.34
CA ILE A 291 5.12 7.58 19.49
C ILE A 291 4.60 7.72 18.05
N ALA A 292 3.92 6.69 17.55
CA ALA A 292 3.34 6.71 16.21
C ALA A 292 2.25 7.79 16.08
N MET A 293 1.41 7.95 17.10
CA MET A 293 0.37 8.98 17.14
C MET A 293 0.98 10.39 17.21
N GLN A 294 2.01 10.60 18.03
CA GLN A 294 2.70 11.90 18.11
C GLN A 294 3.40 12.29 16.80
N VAL A 295 4.05 11.34 16.14
CA VAL A 295 4.68 11.60 14.83
C VAL A 295 3.64 11.95 13.77
N GLY A 296 2.45 11.34 13.82
CA GLY A 296 1.36 11.61 12.88
C GLY A 296 0.55 12.87 13.18
N ASP A 297 0.70 13.47 14.34
CA ASP A 297 -0.15 14.58 14.80
C ASP A 297 -0.23 15.78 13.84
N PRO A 298 0.87 16.24 13.19
CA PRO A 298 0.78 17.29 12.19
C PRO A 298 -0.15 16.96 11.02
N LEU A 299 -0.13 15.71 10.56
CA LEU A 299 -1.03 15.22 9.51
C LEU A 299 -2.48 15.14 9.99
N PHE A 300 -2.71 14.69 11.21
CA PHE A 300 -4.06 14.55 11.75
C PHE A 300 -4.72 15.92 11.97
N ASN A 301 -3.95 16.90 12.44
CA ASN A 301 -4.42 18.28 12.59
C ASN A 301 -4.72 18.92 11.23
N PHE A 302 -3.84 18.76 10.25
CA PHE A 302 -4.10 19.18 8.88
C PHE A 302 -5.39 18.55 8.33
N SER A 303 -5.57 17.23 8.49
CA SER A 303 -6.76 16.52 8.00
C SER A 303 -8.06 17.08 8.56
N ARG A 304 -8.08 17.46 9.83
CA ARG A 304 -9.24 18.10 10.48
C ARG A 304 -9.46 19.53 9.98
N GLN A 305 -8.38 20.29 9.73
CA GLN A 305 -8.43 21.68 9.28
C GLN A 305 -8.90 21.84 7.83
N VAL A 306 -8.50 20.93 6.94
CA VAL A 306 -8.96 20.94 5.55
C VAL A 306 -10.47 20.75 5.44
N GLY A 307 -11.09 20.02 6.37
CA GLY A 307 -12.54 19.85 6.46
C GLY A 307 -13.17 19.13 5.28
N GLY A 308 -12.39 18.46 4.43
CA GLY A 308 -12.88 17.66 3.30
C GLY A 308 -13.60 16.39 3.76
N PRO A 309 -14.51 15.85 2.94
CA PRO A 309 -15.29 14.65 3.28
C PRO A 309 -14.42 13.38 3.32
N VAL A 310 -13.28 13.40 2.65
CA VAL A 310 -12.28 12.33 2.63
C VAL A 310 -10.87 12.91 2.53
N MET A 311 -9.89 12.17 3.04
CA MET A 311 -8.46 12.39 2.78
C MET A 311 -7.98 11.49 1.65
N VAL A 312 -6.92 11.88 0.95
CA VAL A 312 -6.33 11.11 -0.15
C VAL A 312 -4.89 10.72 0.20
N CYS A 313 -4.54 9.46 0.04
CA CYS A 313 -3.19 8.96 0.27
C CYS A 313 -2.96 7.63 -0.44
N ASP A 314 -1.78 7.44 -1.03
CA ASP A 314 -1.42 6.25 -1.81
C ASP A 314 -1.17 5.01 -0.94
N SER A 315 -0.61 5.21 0.27
CA SER A 315 -0.27 4.09 1.15
C SER A 315 -1.48 3.64 1.99
N GLU A 316 -1.79 2.35 1.95
CA GLU A 316 -2.88 1.75 2.71
C GLU A 316 -2.73 1.94 4.22
N THR A 317 -1.51 1.73 4.76
CA THR A 317 -1.28 1.89 6.20
C THR A 317 -1.43 3.33 6.66
N CYS A 318 -1.07 4.30 5.82
CA CYS A 318 -1.32 5.71 6.09
C CYS A 318 -2.82 6.01 6.06
N ARG A 319 -3.59 5.47 5.11
CA ARG A 319 -5.05 5.63 5.06
C ARG A 319 -5.73 5.10 6.33
N TRP A 320 -5.33 3.92 6.80
CA TRP A 320 -5.86 3.35 8.05
C TRP A 320 -5.52 4.21 9.26
N GLN A 321 -4.29 4.73 9.34
CA GLN A 321 -3.85 5.60 10.42
C GLN A 321 -4.59 6.95 10.43
N ILE A 322 -4.73 7.59 9.28
CA ILE A 322 -5.49 8.85 9.12
C ILE A 322 -6.94 8.64 9.58
N THR A 323 -7.60 7.61 9.03
CA THR A 323 -9.00 7.29 9.36
C THR A 323 -9.16 7.01 10.86
N HIS A 324 -8.23 6.27 11.46
CA HIS A 324 -8.25 5.96 12.89
C HIS A 324 -8.10 7.21 13.77
N ALA A 325 -7.11 8.05 13.44
CA ALA A 325 -6.77 9.21 14.27
C ALA A 325 -7.77 10.39 14.14
N THR A 326 -8.45 10.50 13.01
CA THR A 326 -9.28 11.67 12.69
C THR A 326 -10.76 11.37 12.54
N GLY A 327 -11.14 10.11 12.32
CA GLY A 327 -12.49 9.71 11.92
C GLY A 327 -12.83 10.05 10.46
N ILE A 328 -11.95 10.76 9.73
CA ILE A 328 -12.14 11.13 8.34
C ILE A 328 -11.69 9.95 7.46
N PRO A 329 -12.56 9.39 6.61
CA PRO A 329 -12.17 8.30 5.71
C PRO A 329 -11.03 8.72 4.79
N ALA A 330 -10.09 7.82 4.54
CA ALA A 330 -9.04 8.05 3.57
C ALA A 330 -9.16 7.09 2.39
N ILE A 331 -8.97 7.61 1.18
CA ILE A 331 -9.11 6.91 -0.10
C ILE A 331 -7.77 6.91 -0.87
N HIS A 332 -7.66 6.01 -1.84
CA HIS A 332 -6.51 5.97 -2.75
C HIS A 332 -6.73 6.92 -3.95
N PRO A 333 -5.71 7.63 -4.48
CA PRO A 333 -5.82 8.47 -5.69
C PRO A 333 -6.50 7.77 -6.87
N VAL A 334 -6.21 6.49 -7.08
CA VAL A 334 -6.80 5.70 -8.17
C VAL A 334 -8.34 5.62 -8.12
N GLU A 335 -8.94 5.76 -6.93
CA GLU A 335 -10.39 5.76 -6.79
C GLU A 335 -11.00 7.04 -7.37
N LEU A 336 -10.31 8.20 -7.21
CA LEU A 336 -10.69 9.45 -7.86
C LEU A 336 -10.54 9.38 -9.38
N LEU A 337 -9.45 8.79 -9.87
CA LEU A 337 -9.22 8.60 -11.31
C LEU A 337 -10.28 7.70 -11.93
N ALA A 338 -10.64 6.58 -11.26
CA ALA A 338 -11.72 5.71 -11.73
C ALA A 338 -13.06 6.46 -11.81
N ALA A 339 -13.38 7.26 -10.80
CA ALA A 339 -14.57 8.12 -10.81
C ALA A 339 -14.53 9.16 -11.96
N ALA A 340 -13.38 9.80 -12.18
CA ALA A 340 -13.19 10.78 -13.25
C ALA A 340 -13.32 10.16 -14.64
N TYR A 341 -12.94 8.89 -14.81
CA TYR A 341 -13.24 8.14 -16.04
C TYR A 341 -14.70 7.66 -16.13
N GLY A 342 -15.50 7.89 -15.08
CA GLY A 342 -16.92 7.51 -15.06
C GLY A 342 -17.21 6.09 -14.63
N PHE A 343 -16.25 5.40 -14.04
CA PHE A 343 -16.46 4.07 -13.45
C PHE A 343 -17.12 4.17 -12.07
N PRO A 344 -17.89 3.16 -11.67
CA PRO A 344 -18.44 3.10 -10.33
C PRO A 344 -17.32 2.97 -9.28
N VAL A 345 -17.43 3.73 -8.22
CA VAL A 345 -16.55 3.67 -7.05
C VAL A 345 -17.32 3.23 -5.81
N GLU A 346 -16.62 2.85 -4.76
CA GLU A 346 -17.20 2.23 -3.58
C GLU A 346 -16.82 2.97 -2.30
N GLY A 347 -17.45 2.60 -1.19
CA GLY A 347 -17.10 3.08 0.14
C GLY A 347 -17.38 4.58 0.36
N ALA A 348 -16.42 5.25 0.97
CA ALA A 348 -16.57 6.66 1.34
C ALA A 348 -16.73 7.58 0.13
N LEU A 349 -15.92 7.36 -0.92
CA LEU A 349 -15.97 8.18 -2.13
C LEU A 349 -17.33 8.11 -2.82
N ALA A 350 -17.92 6.91 -2.93
CA ALA A 350 -19.24 6.74 -3.54
C ALA A 350 -20.30 7.58 -2.82
N LYS A 351 -20.29 7.58 -1.49
CA LYS A 351 -21.22 8.41 -0.67
C LYS A 351 -21.01 9.90 -0.90
N VAL A 352 -19.78 10.34 -1.04
CA VAL A 352 -19.45 11.75 -1.31
C VAL A 352 -19.98 12.17 -2.67
N LEU A 353 -19.71 11.38 -3.72
CA LEU A 353 -20.13 11.70 -5.10
C LEU A 353 -21.64 11.63 -5.31
N GLN A 354 -22.37 10.84 -4.53
CA GLN A 354 -23.84 10.81 -4.56
C GLN A 354 -24.50 12.08 -3.99
N ASN A 355 -23.76 12.86 -3.21
CA ASN A 355 -24.23 14.09 -2.58
C ASN A 355 -23.78 15.37 -3.33
N LEU A 356 -23.10 15.21 -4.47
CA LEU A 356 -22.77 16.30 -5.41
C LEU A 356 -23.85 16.49 -6.47
#